data_866a3d7c2fc82d40edc65db0d58de17a
#
_entry.id   866a3d7c2fc82d40edc65db0d58de17a
#
_cell.length_a   1.000
_cell.length_b   1.000
_cell.length_c   1.000
_cell.angle_alpha   90.00
_cell.angle_beta   90.00
_cell.angle_gamma   90.00
#
_symmetry.space_group_name_H-M   'P 1'
#
loop_
_entity.id
_entity.type
_entity.pdbx_description
1 polymer ?
#
loop_
_entity_poly.entity_id
_entity_poly.type
_entity_poly.pdbx_seq_one_letter_code
_entity_poly.pdbx_strand_id
1 'polypeptide(L)'
;MKLNKIKIIIILSLLLAGLIIFAVYLIKTDYQNNIDNKINNKKPEILHYAEPNDLDFYETAYNFVNKKINFKDESIIGGIIPHHLLAADLIAEFFSNFNNDYETIILIGPNHFSAGKSKIISSARNWQTPYGVLKYDKYVINELSLFNEIKIEENIFEKEHAINSEVAFIKKTFSNAKFVPLVLRDNIDEKAVTELALRLADIAKNKKILILSSVDFSHYKDNLTAQKNDEISIGAIESFNFNEIYNLDIDSPASIYTLLKFGELNNSEFNLLNNSNSAILSNKLNLKSTTSYVTGYFVVKDNKNIIANGFLENTARQLKMLFFGDMMLDRYVGEKIKANGLDYLFEELASSTKENFFSGYDLISVNLEGAVTNNGEHYNPIMSYDFAFHPNIINQLKKYNFNFFNLANNHFADQGEQGIIETRKNLQLLNFDFSGCRDRKTGKCSSKIIKKENKKIGMAGFSMVYGKLDELAVEKIVADLASTTDLVVVNIHWGVEYEHYFNKTQQNIAHKIIDAGADIVIGHHPHVVQGIEVYKNKLIFYSLGNFVFDQYFSTDTQEGLAISVSIDDSNNFYLFPLKSKLSQVSLMNEKEKNKFLQKLSDWSAVDEQIRKQIRKGKLEL
;
A
#
# COMPACT_ATOMS: atom_id res chain seq x y z
N MET A 1 -69.06 18.37 71.16
CA MET A 1 -67.93 19.10 70.56
C MET A 1 -66.93 18.16 69.79
N LYS A 2 -66.74 16.89 70.11
CA LYS A 2 -65.79 15.98 69.40
C LYS A 2 -66.29 15.56 67.99
N LEU A 3 -67.58 15.38 67.75
CA LEU A 3 -68.17 14.91 66.46
C LEU A 3 -68.01 15.90 65.32
N ASN A 4 -68.07 17.22 65.60
CA ASN A 4 -67.93 18.27 64.59
C ASN A 4 -66.51 18.47 64.12
N LYS A 5 -65.49 18.20 64.99
CA LYS A 5 -64.08 18.27 64.58
C LYS A 5 -63.68 17.16 63.60
N ILE A 6 -64.23 15.95 63.76
CA ILE A 6 -63.98 14.82 62.87
C ILE A 6 -64.57 15.07 61.49
N LYS A 7 -65.81 15.61 61.41
CA LYS A 7 -66.41 15.94 60.11
C LYS A 7 -65.67 17.03 59.35
N ILE A 8 -65.12 18.04 60.07
CA ILE A 8 -64.28 19.10 59.46
C ILE A 8 -62.99 18.55 58.95
N ILE A 9 -62.29 17.60 59.66
CA ILE A 9 -61.06 16.95 59.20
C ILE A 9 -61.31 16.09 57.95
N ILE A 10 -62.41 15.35 57.90
CA ILE A 10 -62.79 14.56 56.75
C ILE A 10 -63.10 15.46 55.51
N ILE A 11 -63.78 16.56 55.68
CA ILE A 11 -64.02 17.49 54.59
C ILE A 11 -62.76 18.15 54.10
N LEU A 12 -61.83 18.54 54.97
CA LEU A 12 -60.54 19.10 54.62
C LEU A 12 -59.65 18.09 53.92
N SER A 13 -59.66 16.83 54.35
CA SER A 13 -58.87 15.77 53.69
C SER A 13 -59.41 15.43 52.28
N LEU A 14 -60.76 15.48 52.07
CA LEU A 14 -61.34 15.27 50.76
C LEU A 14 -61.09 16.46 49.81
N LEU A 15 -61.09 17.70 50.34
CA LEU A 15 -60.68 18.86 49.56
C LEU A 15 -59.23 18.86 49.19
N LEU A 16 -58.31 18.42 50.10
CA LEU A 16 -56.94 18.30 49.83
C LEU A 16 -56.64 17.17 48.77
N ALA A 17 -57.36 16.05 48.89
CA ALA A 17 -57.25 14.96 47.88
C ALA A 17 -57.76 15.43 46.52
N GLY A 18 -58.85 16.22 46.43
CA GLY A 18 -59.33 16.82 45.22
C GLY A 18 -58.33 17.80 44.58
N LEU A 19 -57.66 18.62 45.42
CA LEU A 19 -56.60 19.54 44.95
C LEU A 19 -55.37 18.78 44.41
N ILE A 20 -54.99 17.72 45.06
CA ILE A 20 -53.85 16.86 44.59
C ILE A 20 -54.20 16.20 43.27
N ILE A 21 -55.42 15.65 43.13
CA ILE A 21 -55.88 15.04 41.86
C ILE A 21 -55.93 16.08 40.73
N PHE A 22 -56.42 17.28 41.03
CA PHE A 22 -56.46 18.38 40.06
C PHE A 22 -55.06 18.87 39.67
N ALA A 23 -54.12 18.98 40.61
CA ALA A 23 -52.73 19.32 40.35
C ALA A 23 -52.03 18.25 39.46
N VAL A 24 -52.26 16.98 39.75
CA VAL A 24 -51.73 15.86 38.93
C VAL A 24 -52.32 15.87 37.52
N TYR A 25 -53.63 16.22 37.39
CA TYR A 25 -54.27 16.36 36.08
C TYR A 25 -53.66 17.53 35.29
N LEU A 26 -53.44 18.69 35.91
CA LEU A 26 -52.80 19.83 35.25
C LEU A 26 -51.35 19.52 34.82
N ILE A 27 -50.56 18.84 35.66
CA ILE A 27 -49.18 18.42 35.33
C ILE A 27 -49.23 17.45 34.15
N LYS A 28 -50.18 16.53 34.13
CA LYS A 28 -50.32 15.54 33.05
C LYS A 28 -50.73 16.18 31.70
N THR A 29 -51.65 17.17 31.75
CA THR A 29 -52.04 17.91 30.54
C THR A 29 -50.93 18.84 30.05
N ASP A 30 -50.16 19.46 30.94
CA ASP A 30 -49.02 20.31 30.55
C ASP A 30 -47.89 19.48 29.98
N TYR A 31 -47.64 18.28 30.52
CA TYR A 31 -46.67 17.31 30.00
C TYR A 31 -47.08 16.78 28.62
N GLN A 32 -48.38 16.48 28.40
CA GLN A 32 -48.91 16.04 27.12
C GLN A 32 -48.84 17.16 26.07
N ASN A 33 -49.22 18.38 26.43
CA ASN A 33 -49.12 19.55 25.56
C ASN A 33 -47.66 19.90 25.20
N ASN A 34 -46.72 19.68 26.10
CA ASN A 34 -45.29 19.86 25.82
C ASN A 34 -44.73 18.76 24.90
N ILE A 35 -45.25 17.53 25.00
CA ILE A 35 -44.91 16.45 24.05
C ILE A 35 -45.51 16.75 22.67
N ASP A 36 -46.78 17.12 22.61
CA ASP A 36 -47.47 17.41 21.34
C ASP A 36 -46.88 18.64 20.64
N ASN A 37 -46.47 19.67 21.39
CA ASN A 37 -45.72 20.81 20.87
C ASN A 37 -44.32 20.48 20.41
N LYS A 38 -43.60 19.52 21.06
CA LYS A 38 -42.31 19.01 20.59
C LYS A 38 -42.44 18.15 19.33
N ILE A 39 -43.52 17.40 19.20
CA ILE A 39 -43.81 16.57 18.01
C ILE A 39 -44.24 17.47 16.83
N ASN A 40 -45.08 18.48 17.07
CA ASN A 40 -45.57 19.37 16.01
C ASN A 40 -44.60 20.49 15.58
N ASN A 41 -43.54 20.77 16.36
CA ASN A 41 -42.51 21.77 16.03
C ASN A 41 -41.21 21.20 15.44
N LYS A 42 -41.12 19.92 15.10
CA LYS A 42 -40.02 19.47 14.24
C LYS A 42 -40.25 20.02 12.85
N LYS A 43 -39.45 21.01 12.46
CA LYS A 43 -39.32 21.36 11.04
C LYS A 43 -39.14 20.06 10.25
N PRO A 44 -39.86 19.88 9.14
CA PRO A 44 -39.68 18.69 8.32
C PRO A 44 -38.20 18.54 8.01
N GLU A 45 -37.67 17.34 8.22
CA GLU A 45 -36.28 17.02 7.89
C GLU A 45 -36.14 17.15 6.37
N ILE A 46 -35.15 17.94 5.92
CA ILE A 46 -34.85 18.07 4.50
C ILE A 46 -33.99 16.88 4.13
N LEU A 47 -34.47 16.02 3.25
CA LEU A 47 -33.84 14.79 2.80
C LEU A 47 -33.33 14.96 1.36
N HIS A 48 -32.29 14.22 1.02
CA HIS A 48 -31.99 13.85 -0.37
C HIS A 48 -32.75 12.57 -0.75
N TYR A 49 -32.80 12.24 -2.03
CA TYR A 49 -33.61 11.13 -2.52
C TYR A 49 -32.75 10.17 -3.38
N ALA A 50 -33.02 8.87 -3.28
CA ALA A 50 -32.53 7.90 -4.25
C ALA A 50 -33.14 8.18 -5.63
N GLU A 51 -32.36 7.90 -6.68
CA GLU A 51 -32.82 8.06 -8.07
C GLU A 51 -32.47 6.79 -8.88
N PRO A 52 -33.46 6.00 -9.34
CA PRO A 52 -34.88 6.16 -9.10
C PRO A 52 -35.29 5.87 -7.64
N ASN A 53 -36.40 6.43 -7.19
CA ASN A 53 -36.98 6.08 -5.89
C ASN A 53 -38.16 5.10 -6.08
N ASP A 54 -37.84 3.96 -6.74
CA ASP A 54 -38.77 2.92 -7.15
C ASP A 54 -38.28 1.54 -6.65
N LEU A 55 -39.09 0.91 -5.79
CA LEU A 55 -38.75 -0.39 -5.20
C LEU A 55 -38.62 -1.51 -6.26
N ASP A 56 -39.57 -1.54 -7.21
CA ASP A 56 -39.63 -2.62 -8.22
C ASP A 56 -38.42 -2.60 -9.15
N PHE A 57 -37.85 -1.42 -9.42
CA PHE A 57 -36.61 -1.28 -10.15
C PHE A 57 -35.47 -2.06 -9.49
N TYR A 58 -35.24 -1.83 -8.21
CA TYR A 58 -34.14 -2.46 -7.46
C TYR A 58 -34.39 -3.96 -7.24
N GLU A 59 -35.63 -4.35 -6.90
CA GLU A 59 -35.95 -5.79 -6.75
C GLU A 59 -35.74 -6.55 -8.06
N THR A 60 -36.06 -5.93 -9.20
CA THR A 60 -35.81 -6.51 -10.51
C THR A 60 -34.31 -6.72 -10.75
N ALA A 61 -33.45 -5.74 -10.42
CA ALA A 61 -31.99 -5.87 -10.56
C ALA A 61 -31.44 -7.04 -9.73
N TYR A 62 -31.93 -7.22 -8.50
CA TYR A 62 -31.50 -8.33 -7.64
C TYR A 62 -32.01 -9.72 -8.13
N ASN A 63 -33.09 -9.79 -8.90
CA ASN A 63 -33.60 -11.05 -9.45
C ASN A 63 -32.69 -11.66 -10.53
N PHE A 64 -31.81 -10.87 -11.14
CA PHE A 64 -30.84 -11.33 -12.13
C PHE A 64 -29.49 -11.78 -11.55
N VAL A 65 -29.31 -11.71 -10.24
CA VAL A 65 -28.04 -12.10 -9.58
C VAL A 65 -27.86 -13.61 -9.59
N ASN A 66 -26.88 -14.08 -10.35
CA ASN A 66 -26.61 -15.52 -10.56
C ASN A 66 -25.38 -16.06 -9.83
N LYS A 67 -24.53 -15.22 -9.26
CA LYS A 67 -23.26 -15.64 -8.63
C LYS A 67 -23.15 -15.14 -7.19
N LYS A 68 -22.93 -16.08 -6.26
CA LYS A 68 -22.36 -15.75 -4.93
C LYS A 68 -20.90 -16.11 -4.95
N ILE A 69 -20.05 -15.14 -4.67
CA ILE A 69 -18.61 -15.35 -4.53
C ILE A 69 -18.32 -15.69 -3.08
N ASN A 70 -17.53 -16.74 -2.85
CA ASN A 70 -17.09 -17.14 -1.50
C ASN A 70 -15.84 -16.34 -1.08
N PHE A 71 -15.96 -15.04 -0.91
CA PHE A 71 -14.97 -14.30 -0.14
C PHE A 71 -15.29 -14.44 1.36
N LYS A 72 -14.24 -14.49 2.19
CA LYS A 72 -14.43 -14.20 3.61
C LYS A 72 -14.70 -12.69 3.71
N ASP A 73 -15.93 -12.36 3.94
CA ASP A 73 -16.53 -11.02 3.97
C ASP A 73 -15.81 -10.03 4.90
N GLU A 74 -15.13 -10.53 5.94
CA GLU A 74 -14.41 -9.73 6.94
C GLU A 74 -13.20 -8.97 6.38
N SER A 75 -12.73 -9.32 5.20
CA SER A 75 -11.54 -8.75 4.57
C SER A 75 -11.81 -7.69 3.49
N ILE A 76 -13.08 -7.44 3.12
CA ILE A 76 -13.41 -6.43 2.10
C ILE A 76 -13.37 -5.05 2.76
N ILE A 77 -12.58 -4.15 2.22
CA ILE A 77 -12.43 -2.77 2.73
C ILE A 77 -12.87 -1.71 1.74
N GLY A 78 -13.07 -2.08 0.49
CA GLY A 78 -13.50 -1.16 -0.55
C GLY A 78 -14.01 -1.87 -1.80
N GLY A 79 -14.53 -1.09 -2.73
CA GLY A 79 -14.99 -1.60 -4.02
C GLY A 79 -15.19 -0.53 -5.07
N ILE A 80 -15.23 -0.98 -6.32
CA ILE A 80 -15.58 -0.17 -7.49
C ILE A 80 -16.94 -0.62 -7.97
N ILE A 81 -17.83 0.34 -8.23
CA ILE A 81 -19.17 0.15 -8.78
C ILE A 81 -19.45 1.22 -9.84
N PRO A 82 -20.16 0.91 -10.93
CA PRO A 82 -20.65 1.91 -11.85
C PRO A 82 -21.87 2.63 -11.25
N HIS A 83 -22.23 3.79 -11.81
CA HIS A 83 -23.45 4.51 -11.41
C HIS A 83 -24.48 4.66 -12.55
N HIS A 84 -24.16 4.20 -13.72
CA HIS A 84 -25.10 4.15 -14.81
C HIS A 84 -26.06 2.97 -14.65
N LEU A 85 -27.34 3.24 -14.39
CA LEU A 85 -28.33 2.24 -14.00
C LEU A 85 -28.71 1.21 -15.10
N LEU A 86 -28.17 1.29 -16.30
CA LEU A 86 -28.20 0.19 -17.25
C LEU A 86 -27.44 -1.04 -16.72
N ALA A 87 -26.49 -0.82 -15.82
CA ALA A 87 -25.69 -1.85 -15.13
C ALA A 87 -26.26 -2.22 -13.75
N ALA A 88 -27.53 -1.96 -13.48
CA ALA A 88 -28.14 -2.18 -12.17
C ALA A 88 -28.06 -3.63 -11.66
N ASP A 89 -28.05 -4.61 -12.56
CA ASP A 89 -27.83 -6.03 -12.29
C ASP A 89 -26.39 -6.31 -11.80
N LEU A 90 -25.39 -5.67 -12.40
CA LEU A 90 -23.98 -5.77 -11.95
C LEU A 90 -23.77 -5.10 -10.59
N ILE A 91 -24.46 -3.98 -10.35
CA ILE A 91 -24.45 -3.31 -9.04
C ILE A 91 -25.13 -4.19 -8.00
N ALA A 92 -26.29 -4.77 -8.31
CA ALA A 92 -27.00 -5.70 -7.43
C ALA A 92 -26.17 -6.96 -7.13
N GLU A 93 -25.45 -7.51 -8.13
CA GLU A 93 -24.54 -8.63 -7.94
C GLU A 93 -23.41 -8.27 -6.98
N PHE A 94 -22.77 -7.10 -7.16
CA PHE A 94 -21.75 -6.60 -6.26
C PHE A 94 -22.24 -6.57 -4.82
N PHE A 95 -23.37 -5.93 -4.56
CA PHE A 95 -23.94 -5.80 -3.21
C PHE A 95 -24.46 -7.13 -2.62
N SER A 96 -24.86 -8.10 -3.44
CA SER A 96 -25.36 -9.40 -2.99
C SER A 96 -24.29 -10.29 -2.34
N ASN A 97 -23.02 -9.94 -2.51
CA ASN A 97 -21.90 -10.71 -1.94
C ASN A 97 -21.52 -10.29 -0.52
N PHE A 98 -22.13 -9.24 0.03
CA PHE A 98 -21.87 -8.81 1.40
C PHE A 98 -22.80 -9.53 2.40
N ASN A 99 -22.20 -10.09 3.46
CA ASN A 99 -22.90 -10.69 4.60
C ASN A 99 -22.55 -9.99 5.93
N ASN A 100 -21.65 -9.01 5.94
CA ASN A 100 -21.17 -8.31 7.13
C ASN A 100 -21.76 -6.92 7.27
N ASP A 101 -21.92 -6.49 8.52
CA ASP A 101 -22.31 -5.13 8.86
C ASP A 101 -21.10 -4.21 8.90
N TYR A 102 -21.19 -3.11 8.17
CA TYR A 102 -20.29 -1.96 8.30
C TYR A 102 -21.00 -0.88 9.10
N GLU A 103 -20.23 -0.10 9.88
CA GLU A 103 -20.79 1.02 10.63
C GLU A 103 -21.07 2.21 9.73
N THR A 104 -20.22 2.41 8.72
CA THR A 104 -20.35 3.53 7.78
C THR A 104 -19.90 3.12 6.37
N ILE A 105 -20.71 3.49 5.39
CA ILE A 105 -20.36 3.38 3.97
C ILE A 105 -19.95 4.76 3.48
N ILE A 106 -18.77 4.87 2.89
CA ILE A 106 -18.25 6.09 2.27
C ILE A 106 -18.28 5.88 0.76
N LEU A 107 -19.06 6.66 0.06
CA LEU A 107 -19.19 6.61 -1.39
C LEU A 107 -18.50 7.81 -2.02
N ILE A 108 -17.53 7.54 -2.89
CA ILE A 108 -16.72 8.56 -3.57
C ILE A 108 -17.08 8.53 -5.06
N GLY A 109 -17.48 9.64 -5.63
CA GLY A 109 -17.83 9.76 -7.04
C GLY A 109 -17.41 11.07 -7.69
N PRO A 110 -17.56 11.21 -9.02
CA PRO A 110 -17.31 12.44 -9.75
C PRO A 110 -18.26 13.56 -9.39
N ASN A 111 -17.87 14.80 -9.67
CA ASN A 111 -18.74 15.96 -9.73
C ASN A 111 -19.09 16.25 -11.20
N HIS A 112 -20.07 15.53 -11.72
CA HIS A 112 -20.46 15.59 -13.14
C HIS A 112 -20.83 16.99 -13.64
N PHE A 113 -21.37 17.82 -12.76
CA PHE A 113 -21.83 19.16 -13.12
C PHE A 113 -20.82 20.25 -12.78
N SER A 114 -19.63 19.89 -12.29
CA SER A 114 -18.63 20.83 -11.75
C SER A 114 -19.25 21.87 -10.80
N ALA A 115 -20.31 21.46 -10.09
CA ALA A 115 -21.10 22.30 -9.19
C ALA A 115 -20.40 22.53 -7.85
N GLY A 116 -20.86 23.53 -7.10
CA GLY A 116 -20.28 23.90 -5.80
C GLY A 116 -18.97 24.69 -5.92
N LYS A 117 -18.32 24.99 -4.79
CA LYS A 117 -17.10 25.82 -4.73
C LYS A 117 -15.87 25.02 -4.34
N SER A 118 -16.05 23.92 -3.61
CA SER A 118 -14.96 23.15 -3.03
C SER A 118 -14.49 22.03 -3.95
N LYS A 119 -13.27 21.56 -3.77
CA LYS A 119 -12.71 20.44 -4.55
C LYS A 119 -13.30 19.11 -4.12
N ILE A 120 -13.59 18.95 -2.83
CA ILE A 120 -14.25 17.80 -2.23
C ILE A 120 -15.52 18.29 -1.53
N ILE A 121 -16.64 17.70 -1.90
CA ILE A 121 -17.95 18.12 -1.38
C ILE A 121 -18.63 16.92 -0.71
N SER A 122 -19.23 17.16 0.47
CA SER A 122 -19.99 16.18 1.22
C SER A 122 -21.35 16.73 1.60
N SER A 123 -22.22 15.87 2.16
CA SER A 123 -23.54 16.23 2.67
C SER A 123 -23.72 15.82 4.13
N ALA A 124 -24.44 16.64 4.88
CA ALA A 124 -24.88 16.36 6.25
C ALA A 124 -26.40 16.12 6.33
N ARG A 125 -27.01 15.64 5.24
CA ARG A 125 -28.44 15.25 5.18
C ARG A 125 -28.59 13.75 5.02
N ASN A 126 -29.73 13.24 5.41
CA ASN A 126 -30.15 11.85 5.18
C ASN A 126 -30.73 11.67 3.78
N TRP A 127 -30.73 10.42 3.28
CA TRP A 127 -31.33 10.03 2.00
C TRP A 127 -32.62 9.24 2.21
N GLN A 128 -33.71 9.64 1.55
CA GLN A 128 -34.88 8.80 1.41
C GLN A 128 -34.67 7.78 0.29
N THR A 129 -34.83 6.50 0.59
CA THR A 129 -34.76 5.41 -0.37
C THR A 129 -36.03 4.56 -0.31
N PRO A 130 -36.28 3.67 -1.30
CA PRO A 130 -37.40 2.71 -1.23
C PRO A 130 -37.29 1.77 -0.02
N TYR A 131 -36.07 1.54 0.52
CA TYR A 131 -35.81 0.70 1.70
C TYR A 131 -35.78 1.48 3.02
N GLY A 132 -36.23 2.74 3.03
CA GLY A 132 -36.22 3.60 4.19
C GLY A 132 -35.10 4.64 4.18
N VAL A 133 -34.95 5.34 5.31
CA VAL A 133 -33.98 6.43 5.42
C VAL A 133 -32.58 5.92 5.67
N LEU A 134 -31.63 6.28 4.78
CA LEU A 134 -30.19 6.10 4.96
C LEU A 134 -29.63 7.32 5.69
N LYS A 135 -29.15 7.12 6.92
CA LYS A 135 -28.71 8.21 7.80
C LYS A 135 -27.26 8.59 7.53
N TYR A 136 -26.97 9.89 7.48
CA TYR A 136 -25.58 10.35 7.39
C TYR A 136 -24.78 10.09 8.68
N ASP A 137 -23.46 9.92 8.54
CA ASP A 137 -22.57 9.76 9.69
C ASP A 137 -21.97 11.09 10.14
N LYS A 138 -22.59 11.68 11.18
CA LYS A 138 -22.15 12.96 11.74
C LYS A 138 -20.70 12.90 12.26
N TYR A 139 -20.27 11.78 12.84
CA TYR A 139 -18.92 11.65 13.37
C TYR A 139 -17.88 11.70 12.24
N VAL A 140 -18.05 10.85 11.23
CA VAL A 140 -17.12 10.80 10.09
C VAL A 140 -17.09 12.12 9.33
N ILE A 141 -18.25 12.76 9.12
CA ILE A 141 -18.29 14.08 8.47
C ILE A 141 -17.54 15.14 9.28
N ASN A 142 -17.67 15.15 10.60
CA ASN A 142 -16.91 16.09 11.45
C ASN A 142 -15.40 15.86 11.34
N GLU A 143 -14.92 14.60 11.41
CA GLU A 143 -13.51 14.27 11.26
C GLU A 143 -12.96 14.69 9.89
N LEU A 144 -13.71 14.40 8.82
CA LEU A 144 -13.34 14.80 7.46
C LEU A 144 -13.37 16.33 7.27
N SER A 145 -14.28 17.04 7.95
CA SER A 145 -14.40 18.51 7.85
C SER A 145 -13.20 19.26 8.48
N LEU A 146 -12.35 18.57 9.25
CA LEU A 146 -11.06 19.11 9.69
C LEU A 146 -10.08 19.30 8.53
N PHE A 147 -10.33 18.67 7.39
CA PHE A 147 -9.59 18.87 6.16
C PHE A 147 -10.21 20.04 5.37
N ASN A 148 -9.44 21.11 5.17
CA ASN A 148 -9.95 22.35 4.58
C ASN A 148 -10.52 22.21 3.16
N GLU A 149 -10.09 21.19 2.40
CA GLU A 149 -10.56 20.92 1.05
C GLU A 149 -11.99 20.32 1.03
N ILE A 150 -12.49 19.81 2.16
CA ILE A 150 -13.83 19.22 2.26
C ILE A 150 -14.82 20.27 2.80
N LYS A 151 -15.94 20.45 2.09
CA LYS A 151 -17.05 21.31 2.52
C LYS A 151 -18.39 20.61 2.37
N ILE A 152 -19.34 21.01 3.19
CA ILE A 152 -20.74 20.58 3.09
C ILE A 152 -21.47 21.54 2.15
N GLU A 153 -21.90 21.03 0.99
CA GLU A 153 -22.63 21.81 -0.03
C GLU A 153 -23.82 20.99 -0.56
N GLU A 154 -24.97 21.14 0.06
CA GLU A 154 -26.12 20.25 -0.11
C GLU A 154 -26.75 20.26 -1.52
N ASN A 155 -26.78 21.42 -2.18
CA ASN A 155 -27.52 21.59 -3.45
C ASN A 155 -26.96 20.75 -4.62
N ILE A 156 -25.70 20.31 -4.55
CA ILE A 156 -25.12 19.50 -5.63
C ILE A 156 -25.74 18.11 -5.66
N PHE A 157 -26.14 17.57 -4.51
CA PHE A 157 -26.68 16.22 -4.39
C PHE A 157 -28.14 16.12 -4.91
N GLU A 158 -28.77 17.20 -5.28
CA GLU A 158 -30.10 17.17 -5.92
C GLU A 158 -30.05 16.51 -7.31
N LYS A 159 -28.90 16.53 -7.99
CA LYS A 159 -28.73 16.04 -9.36
C LYS A 159 -27.53 15.08 -9.54
N GLU A 160 -26.71 14.87 -8.51
CA GLU A 160 -25.51 14.06 -8.63
C GLU A 160 -25.85 12.56 -8.63
N HIS A 161 -25.97 12.02 -9.84
CA HIS A 161 -26.38 10.64 -10.02
C HIS A 161 -25.31 9.63 -9.59
N ALA A 162 -24.01 9.98 -9.60
CA ALA A 162 -22.97 9.12 -9.05
C ALA A 162 -23.19 8.75 -7.58
N ILE A 163 -24.02 9.53 -6.86
CA ILE A 163 -24.38 9.27 -5.48
C ILE A 163 -25.82 8.73 -5.38
N ASN A 164 -26.76 9.40 -6.04
CA ASN A 164 -28.19 9.13 -5.85
C ASN A 164 -28.65 7.77 -6.39
N SER A 165 -27.97 7.22 -7.42
CA SER A 165 -28.24 5.88 -7.96
C SER A 165 -27.86 4.76 -6.99
N GLU A 166 -26.84 4.99 -6.12
CA GLU A 166 -26.26 3.93 -5.29
C GLU A 166 -26.88 3.82 -3.90
N VAL A 167 -27.49 4.90 -3.38
CA VAL A 167 -27.96 4.95 -1.98
C VAL A 167 -29.02 3.91 -1.64
N ALA A 168 -29.83 3.46 -2.60
CA ALA A 168 -30.85 2.44 -2.38
C ALA A 168 -30.23 1.03 -2.28
N PHE A 169 -29.24 0.70 -3.11
CA PHE A 169 -28.45 -0.54 -3.01
C PHE A 169 -27.71 -0.60 -1.67
N ILE A 170 -27.09 0.51 -1.27
CA ILE A 170 -26.41 0.65 0.03
C ILE A 170 -27.41 0.40 1.18
N LYS A 171 -28.58 1.06 1.16
CA LYS A 171 -29.57 0.92 2.24
C LYS A 171 -30.17 -0.47 2.32
N LYS A 172 -30.42 -1.13 1.18
CA LYS A 172 -30.90 -2.52 1.14
C LYS A 172 -29.89 -3.48 1.78
N THR A 173 -28.63 -3.36 1.40
CA THR A 173 -27.55 -4.27 1.83
C THR A 173 -27.13 -4.00 3.28
N PHE A 174 -26.92 -2.74 3.64
CA PHE A 174 -26.42 -2.31 4.94
C PHE A 174 -27.47 -1.53 5.72
N SER A 175 -28.51 -2.21 6.18
CA SER A 175 -29.70 -1.60 6.76
C SER A 175 -29.42 -0.68 7.95
N ASN A 176 -28.36 -0.97 8.74
CA ASN A 176 -27.97 -0.23 9.94
C ASN A 176 -26.82 0.75 9.73
N ALA A 177 -26.11 0.65 8.60
CA ALA A 177 -24.98 1.51 8.31
C ALA A 177 -25.38 2.98 8.18
N LYS A 178 -24.45 3.84 8.53
CA LYS A 178 -24.50 5.27 8.20
C LYS A 178 -23.79 5.52 6.88
N PHE A 179 -23.95 6.72 6.36
CA PHE A 179 -23.52 7.08 5.02
C PHE A 179 -22.74 8.38 4.98
N VAL A 180 -21.71 8.44 4.13
CA VAL A 180 -20.95 9.65 3.83
C VAL A 180 -20.69 9.71 2.33
N PRO A 181 -21.32 10.64 1.59
CA PRO A 181 -20.98 10.89 0.20
C PRO A 181 -19.78 11.82 0.10
N LEU A 182 -18.90 11.56 -0.85
CA LEU A 182 -17.82 12.44 -1.24
C LEU A 182 -17.85 12.62 -2.76
N VAL A 183 -17.96 13.84 -3.21
CA VAL A 183 -17.98 14.20 -4.64
C VAL A 183 -16.72 14.98 -4.95
N LEU A 184 -15.92 14.48 -5.88
CA LEU A 184 -14.61 15.02 -6.24
C LEU A 184 -14.67 15.77 -7.56
N ARG A 185 -14.06 16.95 -7.62
CA ARG A 185 -13.91 17.71 -8.88
C ARG A 185 -12.76 17.17 -9.72
N ASP A 186 -12.88 17.29 -11.04
CA ASP A 186 -11.87 16.83 -12.02
C ASP A 186 -10.51 17.48 -11.81
N ASN A 187 -10.45 18.72 -11.32
CA ASN A 187 -9.23 19.48 -11.11
C ASN A 187 -8.66 19.34 -9.70
N ILE A 188 -9.05 18.33 -8.96
CA ILE A 188 -8.46 18.03 -7.66
C ILE A 188 -7.04 17.50 -7.85
N ASP A 189 -6.09 18.01 -7.06
CA ASP A 189 -4.69 17.59 -7.15
C ASP A 189 -4.43 16.29 -6.38
N GLU A 190 -3.40 15.57 -6.81
CA GLU A 190 -2.98 14.29 -6.23
C GLU A 190 -2.68 14.38 -4.73
N LYS A 191 -2.14 15.53 -4.28
CA LYS A 191 -1.86 15.75 -2.86
C LYS A 191 -3.14 15.75 -2.02
N ALA A 192 -4.20 16.38 -2.51
CA ALA A 192 -5.48 16.45 -1.80
C ALA A 192 -6.16 15.07 -1.72
N VAL A 193 -6.11 14.27 -2.79
CA VAL A 193 -6.68 12.91 -2.77
C VAL A 193 -5.85 11.94 -1.92
N THR A 194 -4.51 12.10 -1.89
CA THR A 194 -3.63 11.35 -0.98
C THR A 194 -3.94 11.67 0.48
N GLU A 195 -4.08 12.96 0.82
CA GLU A 195 -4.47 13.38 2.17
C GLU A 195 -5.85 12.85 2.56
N LEU A 196 -6.82 12.84 1.63
CA LEU A 196 -8.13 12.23 1.86
C LEU A 196 -7.99 10.74 2.20
N ALA A 197 -7.22 9.99 1.42
CA ALA A 197 -7.00 8.55 1.66
C ALA A 197 -6.35 8.28 3.02
N LEU A 198 -5.36 9.09 3.43
CA LEU A 198 -4.73 8.99 4.75
C LEU A 198 -5.74 9.22 5.89
N ARG A 199 -6.63 10.21 5.77
CA ARG A 199 -7.68 10.48 6.76
C ARG A 199 -8.70 9.36 6.83
N LEU A 200 -9.10 8.80 5.68
CA LEU A 200 -9.98 7.64 5.63
C LEU A 200 -9.34 6.42 6.29
N ALA A 201 -8.04 6.20 6.07
CA ALA A 201 -7.30 5.13 6.74
C ALA A 201 -7.20 5.35 8.26
N ASP A 202 -7.07 6.60 8.72
CA ASP A 202 -7.08 6.90 10.15
C ASP A 202 -8.46 6.68 10.80
N ILE A 203 -9.54 7.04 10.13
CA ILE A 203 -10.92 6.74 10.57
C ILE A 203 -11.15 5.23 10.64
N ALA A 204 -10.61 4.47 9.67
CA ALA A 204 -10.75 3.01 9.60
C ALA A 204 -10.11 2.28 10.78
N LYS A 205 -9.13 2.87 11.47
CA LYS A 205 -8.52 2.29 12.68
C LYS A 205 -9.50 2.13 13.84
N ASN A 206 -10.52 3.01 13.91
CA ASN A 206 -11.45 3.09 15.04
C ASN A 206 -12.90 2.80 14.64
N LYS A 207 -13.16 2.54 13.36
CA LYS A 207 -14.51 2.38 12.84
C LYS A 207 -14.54 1.46 11.64
N LYS A 208 -15.45 0.49 11.64
CA LYS A 208 -15.59 -0.43 10.50
C LYS A 208 -16.26 0.29 9.33
N ILE A 209 -15.46 0.80 8.41
CA ILE A 209 -15.92 1.52 7.21
C ILE A 209 -15.73 0.68 5.95
N LEU A 210 -16.59 0.90 4.96
CA LEU A 210 -16.44 0.41 3.59
C LEU A 210 -16.34 1.62 2.66
N ILE A 211 -15.32 1.66 1.81
CA ILE A 211 -15.14 2.73 0.83
C ILE A 211 -15.51 2.23 -0.55
N LEU A 212 -16.47 2.89 -1.19
CA LEU A 212 -16.91 2.58 -2.54
C LEU A 212 -16.55 3.73 -3.47
N SER A 213 -15.94 3.43 -4.62
CA SER A 213 -15.78 4.36 -5.73
C SER A 213 -16.85 4.11 -6.77
N SER A 214 -17.72 5.08 -6.93
CA SER A 214 -18.81 5.12 -7.92
C SER A 214 -18.24 5.75 -9.20
N VAL A 215 -17.84 4.91 -10.17
CA VAL A 215 -17.05 5.32 -11.34
C VAL A 215 -17.48 4.52 -12.57
N ASP A 216 -17.87 5.21 -13.63
CA ASP A 216 -18.04 4.62 -14.95
C ASP A 216 -16.72 4.65 -15.72
N PHE A 217 -16.47 3.58 -16.48
CA PHE A 217 -15.26 3.43 -17.29
C PHE A 217 -15.54 3.92 -18.71
N SER A 218 -14.71 3.60 -19.65
CA SER A 218 -14.71 4.11 -21.04
C SER A 218 -16.00 4.75 -21.53
N HIS A 219 -15.94 6.02 -21.94
CA HIS A 219 -17.10 6.75 -22.45
C HIS A 219 -16.97 7.07 -23.94
N TYR A 220 -18.10 7.01 -24.65
CA TYR A 220 -18.23 7.45 -26.05
C TYR A 220 -17.30 6.72 -27.03
N LYS A 221 -16.92 5.49 -26.73
CA LYS A 221 -16.11 4.62 -27.59
C LYS A 221 -16.97 3.53 -28.22
N ASP A 222 -16.50 2.98 -29.35
CA ASP A 222 -17.08 1.73 -29.84
C ASP A 222 -16.76 0.56 -28.90
N ASN A 223 -17.53 -0.52 -29.02
CA ASN A 223 -17.44 -1.66 -28.11
C ASN A 223 -16.03 -2.26 -27.97
N LEU A 224 -15.28 -2.41 -29.08
CA LEU A 224 -13.93 -3.02 -29.04
C LEU A 224 -12.90 -2.07 -28.42
N THR A 225 -12.98 -0.78 -28.74
CA THR A 225 -12.11 0.24 -28.14
C THR A 225 -12.37 0.36 -26.65
N ALA A 226 -13.64 0.34 -26.22
CA ALA A 226 -14.01 0.38 -24.82
C ALA A 226 -13.42 -0.81 -24.05
N GLN A 227 -13.59 -2.05 -24.55
CA GLN A 227 -13.01 -3.25 -23.92
C GLN A 227 -11.49 -3.15 -23.77
N LYS A 228 -10.79 -2.67 -24.80
CA LYS A 228 -9.33 -2.51 -24.74
C LYS A 228 -8.90 -1.45 -23.71
N ASN A 229 -9.62 -0.34 -23.61
CA ASN A 229 -9.34 0.69 -22.60
C ASN A 229 -9.61 0.16 -21.18
N ASP A 230 -10.67 -0.66 -21.03
CA ASP A 230 -11.00 -1.30 -19.75
C ASP A 230 -9.91 -2.27 -19.30
N GLU A 231 -9.34 -3.08 -20.22
CA GLU A 231 -8.20 -3.96 -19.91
C GLU A 231 -7.01 -3.16 -19.35
N ILE A 232 -6.71 -2.00 -19.98
CA ILE A 232 -5.64 -1.11 -19.52
C ILE A 232 -5.97 -0.55 -18.12
N SER A 233 -7.21 -0.10 -17.93
CA SER A 233 -7.66 0.49 -16.67
C SER A 233 -7.67 -0.54 -15.53
N ILE A 234 -8.20 -1.73 -15.79
CA ILE A 234 -8.21 -2.84 -14.83
C ILE A 234 -6.78 -3.24 -14.46
N GLY A 235 -5.88 -3.39 -15.45
CA GLY A 235 -4.47 -3.73 -15.19
C GLY A 235 -3.73 -2.66 -14.36
N ALA A 236 -4.04 -1.36 -14.57
CA ALA A 236 -3.49 -0.28 -13.75
C ALA A 236 -4.02 -0.33 -12.31
N ILE A 237 -5.29 -0.68 -12.11
CA ILE A 237 -5.92 -0.82 -10.79
C ILE A 237 -5.36 -2.04 -10.05
N GLU A 238 -5.29 -3.21 -10.69
CA GLU A 238 -4.75 -4.45 -10.13
C GLU A 238 -3.30 -4.32 -9.70
N SER A 239 -2.50 -3.57 -10.48
CA SER A 239 -1.08 -3.33 -10.18
C SER A 239 -0.82 -2.13 -9.27
N PHE A 240 -1.87 -1.41 -8.81
CA PHE A 240 -1.73 -0.16 -8.05
C PHE A 240 -0.82 0.86 -8.74
N ASN A 241 -0.93 0.98 -10.06
CA ASN A 241 -0.10 1.89 -10.87
C ASN A 241 -0.63 3.33 -10.81
N PHE A 242 -0.31 4.05 -9.73
CA PHE A 242 -0.75 5.42 -9.49
C PHE A 242 -0.38 6.41 -10.61
N ASN A 243 0.72 6.17 -11.34
CA ASN A 243 1.17 7.07 -12.40
C ASN A 243 0.23 7.07 -13.61
N GLU A 244 -0.52 5.99 -13.84
CA GLU A 244 -1.42 5.84 -14.96
C GLU A 244 -2.87 6.26 -14.66
N ILE A 245 -3.25 6.34 -13.38
CA ILE A 245 -4.66 6.53 -13.00
C ILE A 245 -5.30 7.77 -13.64
N TYR A 246 -4.57 8.89 -13.71
CA TYR A 246 -5.07 10.13 -14.33
C TYR A 246 -5.06 10.11 -15.87
N ASN A 247 -4.46 9.08 -16.49
CA ASN A 247 -4.44 8.87 -17.94
C ASN A 247 -5.50 7.86 -18.40
N LEU A 248 -6.22 7.23 -17.49
CA LEU A 248 -7.24 6.22 -17.79
C LEU A 248 -8.50 6.86 -18.37
N ASP A 249 -9.21 6.09 -19.21
CA ASP A 249 -10.51 6.48 -19.78
C ASP A 249 -11.63 6.13 -18.76
N ILE A 250 -11.70 6.90 -17.67
CA ILE A 250 -12.65 6.78 -16.56
C ILE A 250 -13.16 8.16 -16.17
N ASP A 251 -14.38 8.26 -15.65
CA ASP A 251 -15.01 9.55 -15.35
C ASP A 251 -14.52 10.18 -14.04
N SER A 252 -13.92 9.41 -13.14
CA SER A 252 -13.34 9.92 -11.89
C SER A 252 -12.00 9.26 -11.52
N PRO A 253 -10.90 9.66 -12.16
CA PRO A 253 -9.56 9.20 -11.78
C PRO A 253 -9.23 9.46 -10.31
N ALA A 254 -9.68 10.60 -9.78
CA ALA A 254 -9.46 10.98 -8.38
C ALA A 254 -10.14 10.03 -7.38
N SER A 255 -11.35 9.53 -7.70
CA SER A 255 -12.06 8.54 -6.86
C SER A 255 -11.31 7.22 -6.84
N ILE A 256 -10.86 6.73 -8.00
CA ILE A 256 -10.05 5.51 -8.11
C ILE A 256 -8.71 5.68 -7.39
N TYR A 257 -8.01 6.81 -7.59
CA TYR A 257 -6.75 7.08 -6.90
C TYR A 257 -6.90 7.05 -5.37
N THR A 258 -7.98 7.69 -4.85
CA THR A 258 -8.27 7.70 -3.41
C THR A 258 -8.50 6.28 -2.88
N LEU A 259 -9.29 5.47 -3.58
CA LEU A 259 -9.59 4.08 -3.22
C LEU A 259 -8.34 3.20 -3.28
N LEU A 260 -7.53 3.32 -4.34
CA LEU A 260 -6.26 2.60 -4.47
C LEU A 260 -5.30 2.97 -3.34
N LYS A 261 -5.18 4.27 -3.01
CA LYS A 261 -4.30 4.72 -1.93
C LYS A 261 -4.76 4.22 -0.57
N PHE A 262 -6.07 4.20 -0.32
CA PHE A 262 -6.64 3.57 0.85
C PHE A 262 -6.37 2.06 0.88
N GLY A 263 -6.52 1.38 -0.26
CA GLY A 263 -6.22 -0.05 -0.42
C GLY A 263 -4.75 -0.37 -0.16
N GLU A 264 -3.82 0.44 -0.69
CA GLU A 264 -2.38 0.32 -0.43
C GLU A 264 -2.07 0.45 1.06
N LEU A 265 -2.63 1.48 1.72
CA LEU A 265 -2.45 1.73 3.15
C LEU A 265 -2.97 0.58 4.03
N ASN A 266 -3.92 -0.20 3.53
CA ASN A 266 -4.53 -1.33 4.23
C ASN A 266 -4.05 -2.69 3.70
N ASN A 267 -2.97 -2.74 2.90
CA ASN A 267 -2.40 -3.95 2.34
C ASN A 267 -3.44 -4.83 1.63
N SER A 268 -4.21 -4.24 0.75
CA SER A 268 -5.26 -4.94 -0.01
C SER A 268 -4.81 -5.29 -1.43
N GLU A 269 -5.57 -6.14 -2.07
CA GLU A 269 -5.51 -6.41 -3.51
C GLU A 269 -6.88 -6.17 -4.13
N PHE A 270 -6.89 -5.82 -5.40
CA PHE A 270 -8.11 -5.69 -6.18
C PHE A 270 -8.49 -7.04 -6.79
N ASN A 271 -9.77 -7.41 -6.65
CA ASN A 271 -10.35 -8.61 -7.23
C ASN A 271 -11.50 -8.19 -8.15
N LEU A 272 -11.31 -8.33 -9.44
CA LEU A 272 -12.32 -8.04 -10.44
C LEU A 272 -13.52 -8.98 -10.29
N LEU A 273 -14.73 -8.41 -10.25
CA LEU A 273 -15.98 -9.18 -10.26
C LEU A 273 -16.58 -9.25 -11.67
N ASN A 274 -16.81 -8.08 -12.28
CA ASN A 274 -17.34 -7.99 -13.64
C ASN A 274 -16.68 -6.85 -14.42
N ASN A 275 -16.58 -7.06 -15.73
CA ASN A 275 -16.37 -6.02 -16.73
C ASN A 275 -17.37 -6.20 -17.86
N SER A 276 -18.12 -5.14 -18.17
CA SER A 276 -19.10 -5.12 -19.26
C SER A 276 -19.25 -3.69 -19.80
N ASN A 277 -20.10 -3.51 -20.79
CA ASN A 277 -20.44 -2.18 -21.31
C ASN A 277 -21.88 -2.12 -21.84
N SER A 278 -22.34 -0.92 -22.16
CA SER A 278 -23.71 -0.68 -22.61
C SER A 278 -24.06 -1.40 -23.94
N ALA A 279 -23.07 -1.67 -24.81
CA ALA A 279 -23.29 -2.44 -26.02
C ALA A 279 -23.58 -3.92 -25.72
N ILE A 280 -22.83 -4.50 -24.78
CA ILE A 280 -22.99 -5.89 -24.33
C ILE A 280 -24.32 -6.04 -23.58
N LEU A 281 -24.58 -5.20 -22.56
CA LEU A 281 -25.79 -5.29 -21.74
C LEU A 281 -27.09 -5.04 -22.54
N SER A 282 -27.04 -4.18 -23.57
CA SER A 282 -28.20 -3.95 -24.46
C SER A 282 -28.30 -4.93 -25.62
N ASN A 283 -27.35 -5.87 -25.74
CA ASN A 283 -27.21 -6.79 -26.87
C ASN A 283 -27.11 -6.09 -28.25
N LYS A 284 -26.41 -4.93 -28.30
CA LYS A 284 -26.19 -4.11 -29.48
C LYS A 284 -24.70 -3.93 -29.76
N LEU A 285 -24.00 -5.00 -30.09
CA LEU A 285 -22.53 -5.06 -30.19
C LEU A 285 -21.91 -4.07 -31.20
N ASN A 286 -22.70 -3.54 -32.13
CA ASN A 286 -22.26 -2.57 -33.14
C ASN A 286 -22.43 -1.10 -32.71
N LEU A 287 -22.75 -0.83 -31.45
CA LEU A 287 -22.82 0.55 -30.95
C LEU A 287 -21.45 1.22 -31.10
N LYS A 288 -21.47 2.44 -31.62
CA LYS A 288 -20.27 3.28 -31.81
C LYS A 288 -19.99 4.18 -30.61
N SER A 289 -20.89 4.20 -29.63
CA SER A 289 -20.78 4.99 -28.42
C SER A 289 -21.30 4.16 -27.27
N THR A 290 -20.39 3.71 -26.41
CA THR A 290 -20.68 2.91 -25.22
C THR A 290 -20.15 3.57 -23.97
N THR A 291 -20.68 3.15 -22.83
CA THR A 291 -20.11 3.37 -21.49
C THR A 291 -19.77 2.02 -20.90
N SER A 292 -18.61 1.89 -20.30
CA SER A 292 -18.16 0.64 -19.68
C SER A 292 -18.37 0.64 -18.16
N TYR A 293 -18.53 -0.56 -17.63
CA TYR A 293 -18.86 -0.83 -16.23
C TYR A 293 -17.92 -1.87 -15.66
N VAL A 294 -17.26 -1.53 -14.57
CA VAL A 294 -16.39 -2.42 -13.81
C VAL A 294 -16.90 -2.54 -12.40
N THR A 295 -17.01 -3.76 -11.90
CA THR A 295 -17.25 -4.03 -10.48
C THR A 295 -16.14 -4.90 -9.92
N GLY A 296 -15.73 -4.65 -8.68
CA GLY A 296 -14.70 -5.45 -8.01
C GLY A 296 -14.45 -4.98 -6.58
N TYR A 297 -13.74 -5.80 -5.83
CA TYR A 297 -13.51 -5.62 -4.40
C TYR A 297 -12.04 -5.37 -4.09
N PHE A 298 -11.77 -4.52 -3.11
CA PHE A 298 -10.50 -4.43 -2.43
C PHE A 298 -10.54 -5.29 -1.18
N VAL A 299 -9.75 -6.35 -1.19
CA VAL A 299 -9.71 -7.38 -0.15
C VAL A 299 -8.37 -7.29 0.56
N VAL A 300 -8.37 -7.20 1.88
CA VAL A 300 -7.14 -7.24 2.67
C VAL A 300 -6.47 -8.59 2.44
N LYS A 301 -5.19 -8.58 2.09
CA LYS A 301 -4.43 -9.81 1.86
C LYS A 301 -4.34 -10.61 3.14
N ASP A 302 -4.91 -11.82 3.13
CA ASP A 302 -4.88 -12.74 4.27
C ASP A 302 -3.42 -13.07 4.63
N ASN A 303 -2.92 -12.52 5.70
CA ASN A 303 -1.84 -13.14 6.45
C ASN A 303 -2.46 -14.36 7.16
N LYS A 304 -2.35 -15.55 6.58
CA LYS A 304 -2.92 -16.80 7.09
C LYS A 304 -2.32 -17.25 8.43
N ASN A 305 -2.27 -16.39 9.45
CA ASN A 305 -1.92 -16.79 10.83
C ASN A 305 -2.40 -15.85 11.93
N ILE A 306 -3.38 -14.98 11.73
CA ILE A 306 -3.91 -14.20 12.85
C ILE A 306 -5.43 -14.11 12.72
N ILE A 307 -6.19 -15.06 13.24
CA ILE A 307 -7.47 -14.84 13.92
C ILE A 307 -7.88 -16.16 14.64
N ALA A 308 -7.42 -16.33 15.85
CA ALA A 308 -8.18 -16.98 16.92
C ALA A 308 -7.86 -16.19 18.20
N ASN A 309 -8.85 -15.51 18.68
CA ASN A 309 -9.00 -14.78 19.95
C ASN A 309 -9.00 -13.26 19.77
N GLY A 310 -10.22 -12.73 19.92
CA GLY A 310 -10.45 -11.30 20.09
C GLY A 310 -9.68 -10.75 21.29
N PHE A 311 -8.96 -9.73 21.03
CA PHE A 311 -8.72 -8.52 21.77
C PHE A 311 -7.63 -7.77 20.99
N LEU A 312 -7.85 -6.50 20.73
CA LEU A 312 -6.89 -5.60 20.11
C LEU A 312 -5.59 -5.57 20.93
N GLU A 313 -4.65 -6.44 20.63
CA GLU A 313 -3.26 -6.15 20.86
C GLU A 313 -2.68 -5.57 19.58
N ASN A 314 -2.09 -4.42 19.72
CA ASN A 314 -1.37 -3.63 18.74
C ASN A 314 -0.17 -4.44 18.21
N THR A 315 -0.42 -5.45 17.36
CA THR A 315 0.66 -6.18 16.68
C THR A 315 1.16 -5.30 15.55
N ALA A 316 2.24 -4.59 15.81
CA ALA A 316 2.99 -3.86 14.79
C ALA A 316 3.21 -4.79 13.57
N ARG A 317 2.79 -4.34 12.38
CA ARG A 317 3.07 -5.07 11.14
C ARG A 317 4.56 -5.42 11.08
N GLN A 318 4.86 -6.68 10.77
CA GLN A 318 6.21 -7.19 10.67
C GLN A 318 6.97 -6.45 9.57
N LEU A 319 8.06 -5.77 9.92
CA LEU A 319 8.93 -5.12 8.94
C LEU A 319 9.62 -6.20 8.10
N LYS A 320 9.41 -6.17 6.78
CA LYS A 320 10.01 -7.11 5.84
C LYS A 320 10.97 -6.39 4.90
N MET A 321 12.20 -6.88 4.83
CA MET A 321 13.24 -6.33 3.97
C MET A 321 13.81 -7.41 3.05
N LEU A 322 14.21 -7.02 1.84
CA LEU A 322 14.85 -7.89 0.86
C LEU A 322 16.14 -7.24 0.38
N PHE A 323 17.24 -7.97 0.46
CA PHE A 323 18.56 -7.50 0.07
C PHE A 323 19.12 -8.35 -1.05
N PHE A 324 19.72 -7.69 -2.03
CA PHE A 324 20.40 -8.29 -3.16
C PHE A 324 21.88 -7.88 -3.19
N GLY A 325 22.68 -8.62 -3.96
CA GLY A 325 24.09 -8.35 -4.20
C GLY A 325 24.35 -7.22 -5.21
N ASP A 326 25.35 -7.37 -6.06
CA ASP A 326 25.83 -6.34 -6.97
C ASP A 326 24.94 -6.23 -8.22
N MET A 327 24.51 -5.00 -8.55
CA MET A 327 23.73 -4.68 -9.73
C MET A 327 24.42 -3.61 -10.57
N MET A 328 24.81 -3.98 -11.77
CA MET A 328 25.40 -3.15 -12.81
C MET A 328 24.51 -3.20 -14.06
N LEU A 329 24.10 -2.06 -14.57
CA LEU A 329 23.09 -1.96 -15.64
C LEU A 329 23.65 -1.37 -16.96
N ASP A 330 24.95 -1.51 -17.16
CA ASP A 330 25.69 -1.02 -18.32
C ASP A 330 26.24 -2.18 -19.16
N ARG A 331 27.08 -1.89 -20.14
CA ARG A 331 27.79 -2.87 -20.99
C ARG A 331 26.81 -3.90 -21.57
N TYR A 332 27.10 -5.20 -21.47
CA TYR A 332 26.24 -6.27 -22.01
C TYR A 332 24.86 -6.35 -21.30
N VAL A 333 24.78 -5.96 -20.03
CA VAL A 333 23.48 -5.82 -19.34
C VAL A 333 22.67 -4.70 -20.01
N GLY A 334 23.30 -3.54 -20.24
CA GLY A 334 22.67 -2.41 -20.93
C GLY A 334 22.21 -2.78 -22.35
N GLU A 335 23.01 -3.58 -23.08
CA GLU A 335 22.60 -4.10 -24.39
C GLU A 335 21.35 -4.99 -24.29
N LYS A 336 21.26 -5.87 -23.27
CA LYS A 336 20.07 -6.70 -23.04
C LYS A 336 18.84 -5.87 -22.71
N ILE A 337 18.98 -4.85 -21.85
CA ILE A 337 17.90 -3.92 -21.52
C ILE A 337 17.45 -3.17 -22.79
N LYS A 338 18.37 -2.69 -23.59
CA LYS A 338 18.03 -1.98 -24.85
C LYS A 338 17.29 -2.87 -25.84
N ALA A 339 17.66 -4.13 -25.93
CA ALA A 339 17.07 -5.09 -26.88
C ALA A 339 15.71 -5.64 -26.43
N ASN A 340 15.51 -5.86 -25.13
CA ASN A 340 14.38 -6.64 -24.60
C ASN A 340 13.59 -5.90 -23.49
N GLY A 341 13.99 -4.70 -23.10
CA GLY A 341 13.43 -3.99 -21.95
C GLY A 341 14.04 -4.46 -20.62
N LEU A 342 13.79 -3.68 -19.55
CA LEU A 342 14.27 -4.01 -18.20
C LEU A 342 13.66 -5.32 -17.67
N ASP A 343 12.43 -5.63 -18.04
CA ASP A 343 11.71 -6.83 -17.60
C ASP A 343 12.46 -8.11 -17.89
N TYR A 344 13.23 -8.16 -18.97
CA TYR A 344 14.10 -9.28 -19.31
C TYR A 344 14.99 -9.73 -18.13
N LEU A 345 15.48 -8.80 -17.31
CA LEU A 345 16.35 -9.12 -16.19
C LEU A 345 15.62 -9.84 -15.06
N PHE A 346 14.35 -9.54 -14.83
CA PHE A 346 13.64 -9.89 -13.62
C PHE A 346 12.38 -10.74 -13.82
N GLU A 347 11.90 -10.92 -15.04
CA GLU A 347 10.64 -11.62 -15.33
C GLU A 347 10.62 -13.06 -14.78
N GLU A 348 11.68 -13.82 -14.96
CA GLU A 348 11.77 -15.19 -14.42
C GLU A 348 11.79 -15.21 -12.89
N LEU A 349 12.46 -14.23 -12.24
CA LEU A 349 12.47 -14.11 -10.79
C LEU A 349 11.11 -13.64 -10.27
N ALA A 350 10.49 -12.65 -10.92
CA ALA A 350 9.19 -12.14 -10.54
C ALA A 350 8.09 -13.21 -10.58
N SER A 351 8.11 -14.05 -11.62
CA SER A 351 7.13 -15.13 -11.81
C SER A 351 7.46 -16.43 -11.06
N SER A 352 8.56 -16.48 -10.32
CA SER A 352 9.03 -17.71 -9.63
C SER A 352 8.17 -18.10 -8.42
N THR A 353 7.31 -17.20 -7.94
CA THR A 353 6.38 -17.44 -6.83
C THR A 353 4.96 -17.12 -7.26
N LYS A 354 3.94 -17.67 -6.59
CA LYS A 354 2.52 -17.37 -6.87
C LYS A 354 2.20 -15.88 -6.76
N GLU A 355 2.84 -15.23 -5.80
CA GLU A 355 2.87 -13.78 -5.63
C GLU A 355 4.23 -13.33 -6.20
N ASN A 356 4.25 -12.23 -6.94
CA ASN A 356 5.50 -11.70 -7.49
C ASN A 356 6.61 -11.70 -6.42
N PHE A 357 7.78 -12.27 -6.71
CA PHE A 357 8.90 -12.42 -5.75
C PHE A 357 9.27 -11.11 -5.03
N PHE A 358 9.08 -9.98 -5.69
CA PHE A 358 9.37 -8.65 -5.15
C PHE A 358 8.22 -8.06 -4.31
N SER A 359 7.09 -8.76 -4.16
CA SER A 359 5.93 -8.25 -3.44
C SER A 359 6.02 -8.45 -1.93
N GLY A 360 5.37 -7.55 -1.17
CA GLY A 360 5.22 -7.68 0.28
C GLY A 360 6.43 -7.26 1.12
N TYR A 361 7.43 -6.58 0.52
CA TYR A 361 8.57 -6.01 1.23
C TYR A 361 8.44 -4.49 1.41
N ASP A 362 8.78 -4.01 2.59
CA ASP A 362 8.81 -2.58 2.93
C ASP A 362 10.08 -1.89 2.41
N LEU A 363 11.16 -2.67 2.35
CA LEU A 363 12.46 -2.26 1.83
C LEU A 363 13.01 -3.30 0.89
N ILE A 364 13.37 -2.90 -0.34
CA ILE A 364 14.17 -3.70 -1.26
C ILE A 364 15.45 -2.93 -1.56
N SER A 365 16.58 -3.49 -1.16
CA SER A 365 17.90 -2.89 -1.25
C SER A 365 18.83 -3.68 -2.16
N VAL A 366 19.67 -2.95 -2.91
CA VAL A 366 20.69 -3.53 -3.79
C VAL A 366 21.93 -2.63 -3.81
N ASN A 367 23.11 -3.20 -4.01
CA ASN A 367 24.31 -2.42 -4.32
C ASN A 367 24.25 -1.97 -5.77
N LEU A 368 24.06 -0.67 -6.02
CA LEU A 368 24.03 -0.08 -7.35
C LEU A 368 25.49 0.26 -7.76
N GLU A 369 26.09 -0.59 -8.52
CA GLU A 369 27.52 -0.53 -8.87
C GLU A 369 27.75 0.25 -10.15
N GLY A 370 27.89 1.58 -9.99
CA GLY A 370 28.07 2.55 -11.07
C GLY A 370 27.40 3.90 -10.78
N ALA A 371 27.45 4.79 -11.76
CA ALA A 371 26.91 6.14 -11.67
C ALA A 371 25.58 6.28 -12.46
N VAL A 372 24.62 7.04 -11.94
CA VAL A 372 23.39 7.40 -12.65
C VAL A 372 23.57 8.80 -13.25
N THR A 373 24.17 8.86 -14.41
CA THR A 373 24.48 10.12 -15.11
C THR A 373 23.28 10.64 -15.91
N ASN A 374 23.28 11.92 -16.25
CA ASN A 374 22.28 12.47 -17.15
C ASN A 374 22.38 11.78 -18.52
N ASN A 375 21.25 11.29 -19.03
CA ASN A 375 21.15 10.51 -20.27
C ASN A 375 21.99 9.22 -20.32
N GLY A 376 22.58 8.76 -19.22
CA GLY A 376 23.45 7.60 -19.19
C GLY A 376 24.82 7.85 -19.85
N GLU A 377 25.29 9.09 -19.83
CA GLU A 377 26.53 9.49 -20.49
C GLU A 377 27.78 9.07 -19.70
N HIS A 378 28.79 8.58 -20.41
CA HIS A 378 30.13 8.36 -19.89
C HIS A 378 30.97 9.61 -20.05
N TYR A 379 31.66 10.04 -19.01
CA TYR A 379 32.46 11.25 -18.99
C TYR A 379 33.95 10.95 -19.14
N ASN A 380 34.66 11.80 -19.91
CA ASN A 380 36.10 11.64 -20.10
C ASN A 380 36.90 11.83 -18.78
N PRO A 381 38.00 11.07 -18.56
CA PRO A 381 38.48 10.01 -19.44
C PRO A 381 37.64 8.73 -19.32
N ILE A 382 37.21 8.16 -20.45
CA ILE A 382 36.51 6.87 -20.48
C ILE A 382 37.51 5.77 -20.12
N MET A 383 37.17 4.95 -19.15
CA MET A 383 37.97 3.84 -18.66
C MET A 383 37.44 2.50 -19.17
N SER A 384 38.27 1.45 -19.16
CA SER A 384 37.85 0.11 -19.60
C SER A 384 36.73 -0.51 -18.76
N TYR A 385 36.62 -0.08 -17.52
CA TYR A 385 35.63 -0.55 -16.54
C TYR A 385 35.01 0.68 -15.84
N ASP A 386 34.29 1.48 -16.59
CA ASP A 386 33.48 2.55 -16.05
C ASP A 386 32.00 2.30 -16.34
N PHE A 387 31.12 2.63 -15.40
CA PHE A 387 29.70 2.33 -15.50
C PHE A 387 28.87 3.59 -15.41
N ALA A 388 27.92 3.73 -16.35
CA ALA A 388 26.98 4.85 -16.42
C ALA A 388 25.57 4.37 -16.79
N PHE A 389 24.59 4.72 -15.97
CA PHE A 389 23.20 4.28 -16.13
C PHE A 389 22.29 5.45 -16.49
N HIS A 390 21.35 5.20 -17.40
CA HIS A 390 20.34 6.18 -17.74
C HIS A 390 19.27 6.26 -16.62
N PRO A 391 18.86 7.48 -16.16
CA PRO A 391 17.87 7.63 -15.10
C PRO A 391 16.54 6.91 -15.36
N ASN A 392 16.10 6.82 -16.61
CA ASN A 392 14.87 6.10 -16.97
C ASN A 392 14.94 4.59 -16.71
N ILE A 393 16.13 3.97 -16.84
CA ILE A 393 16.33 2.57 -16.48
C ILE A 393 16.15 2.39 -14.98
N ILE A 394 16.73 3.28 -14.19
CA ILE A 394 16.61 3.29 -12.73
C ILE A 394 15.15 3.50 -12.30
N ASN A 395 14.41 4.40 -12.96
CA ASN A 395 13.00 4.64 -12.64
C ASN A 395 12.13 3.38 -12.83
N GLN A 396 12.42 2.55 -13.85
CA GLN A 396 11.68 1.32 -14.11
C GLN A 396 11.89 0.26 -13.01
N LEU A 397 12.95 0.34 -12.19
CA LEU A 397 13.16 -0.55 -11.04
C LEU A 397 12.05 -0.46 -9.99
N LYS A 398 11.29 0.63 -9.96
CA LYS A 398 10.09 0.77 -9.12
C LYS A 398 9.04 -0.29 -9.38
N LYS A 399 8.91 -0.76 -10.62
CA LYS A 399 8.01 -1.88 -10.97
C LYS A 399 8.27 -3.14 -10.14
N TYR A 400 9.51 -3.30 -9.70
CA TYR A 400 9.97 -4.41 -8.86
C TYR A 400 10.18 -3.98 -7.39
N ASN A 401 9.55 -2.87 -6.96
CA ASN A 401 9.58 -2.33 -5.60
C ASN A 401 11.00 -2.00 -5.06
N PHE A 402 12.03 -1.88 -5.92
CA PHE A 402 13.31 -1.35 -5.45
C PHE A 402 13.09 0.06 -4.93
N ASN A 403 13.57 0.32 -3.72
CA ASN A 403 13.37 1.61 -3.07
C ASN A 403 14.59 2.11 -2.29
N PHE A 404 15.66 1.29 -2.19
CA PHE A 404 16.90 1.69 -1.56
C PHE A 404 18.13 1.24 -2.36
N PHE A 405 19.13 2.12 -2.52
CA PHE A 405 20.41 1.81 -3.16
C PHE A 405 21.59 2.04 -2.23
N ASN A 406 22.49 1.03 -2.10
CA ASN A 406 23.83 1.27 -1.62
C ASN A 406 24.68 1.83 -2.77
N LEU A 407 25.32 2.99 -2.56
CA LEU A 407 26.20 3.65 -3.53
C LEU A 407 27.69 3.54 -3.13
N ALA A 408 27.97 2.96 -1.95
CA ALA A 408 29.33 2.81 -1.50
C ALA A 408 29.97 1.60 -2.20
N ASN A 409 30.60 1.85 -3.33
CA ASN A 409 31.39 0.88 -4.11
C ASN A 409 32.52 1.59 -4.86
N ASN A 410 33.39 0.80 -5.50
CA ASN A 410 34.54 1.30 -6.25
C ASN A 410 34.14 1.96 -7.58
N HIS A 411 32.94 1.67 -8.11
CA HIS A 411 32.42 2.17 -9.39
C HIS A 411 31.51 3.42 -9.25
N PHE A 412 31.16 3.82 -8.03
CA PHE A 412 30.32 5.01 -7.82
C PHE A 412 30.97 6.32 -8.35
N ALA A 413 32.30 6.37 -8.41
CA ALA A 413 33.05 7.52 -8.87
C ALA A 413 33.61 7.37 -10.31
N ASP A 414 33.21 6.37 -11.08
CA ASP A 414 33.70 6.11 -12.44
C ASP A 414 33.53 7.32 -13.36
N GLN A 415 32.42 8.04 -13.18
CA GLN A 415 32.12 9.25 -13.96
C GLN A 415 32.59 10.55 -13.26
N GLY A 416 33.60 10.44 -12.37
CA GLY A 416 34.19 11.56 -11.64
C GLY A 416 33.22 12.25 -10.68
N GLU A 417 33.57 13.46 -10.27
CA GLU A 417 32.74 14.24 -9.33
C GLU A 417 31.39 14.63 -9.94
N GLN A 418 31.33 14.86 -11.25
CA GLN A 418 30.11 15.15 -11.97
C GLN A 418 29.13 13.97 -11.86
N GLY A 419 29.61 12.74 -12.13
CA GLY A 419 28.80 11.53 -12.02
C GLY A 419 28.27 11.31 -10.60
N ILE A 420 29.07 11.58 -9.57
CA ILE A 420 28.63 11.51 -8.16
C ILE A 420 27.49 12.49 -7.88
N ILE A 421 27.62 13.74 -8.33
CA ILE A 421 26.59 14.79 -8.13
C ILE A 421 25.30 14.41 -8.86
N GLU A 422 25.42 13.99 -10.12
CA GLU A 422 24.27 13.61 -10.95
C GLU A 422 23.57 12.38 -10.42
N THR A 423 24.30 11.34 -9.98
CA THR A 423 23.71 10.14 -9.37
C THR A 423 22.81 10.49 -8.19
N ARG A 424 23.32 11.30 -7.26
CA ARG A 424 22.53 11.72 -6.09
C ARG A 424 21.32 12.54 -6.48
N LYS A 425 21.48 13.49 -7.40
CA LYS A 425 20.39 14.33 -7.90
C LYS A 425 19.33 13.50 -8.61
N ASN A 426 19.73 12.60 -9.51
CA ASN A 426 18.82 11.75 -10.27
C ASN A 426 18.05 10.80 -9.37
N LEU A 427 18.69 10.15 -8.40
CA LEU A 427 18.02 9.28 -7.44
C LEU A 427 17.04 10.06 -6.55
N GLN A 428 17.39 11.29 -6.11
CA GLN A 428 16.48 12.14 -5.37
C GLN A 428 15.25 12.55 -6.19
N LEU A 429 15.44 12.95 -7.45
CA LEU A 429 14.36 13.31 -8.36
C LEU A 429 13.43 12.12 -8.64
N LEU A 430 13.98 10.91 -8.65
CA LEU A 430 13.26 9.67 -8.81
C LEU A 430 12.68 9.13 -7.50
N ASN A 431 12.80 9.84 -6.37
CA ASN A 431 12.30 9.41 -5.05
C ASN A 431 12.83 8.04 -4.59
N PHE A 432 14.10 7.74 -4.84
CA PHE A 432 14.80 6.61 -4.24
C PHE A 432 15.59 7.05 -3.02
N ASP A 433 15.57 6.23 -1.96
CA ASP A 433 16.48 6.38 -0.85
C ASP A 433 17.84 5.72 -1.15
N PHE A 434 18.91 6.28 -0.62
CA PHE A 434 20.26 5.78 -0.83
C PHE A 434 21.21 6.19 0.29
N SER A 435 22.26 5.41 0.49
CA SER A 435 23.44 5.78 1.28
C SER A 435 24.72 5.31 0.60
N GLY A 436 25.82 5.91 0.98
CA GLY A 436 27.15 5.56 0.48
C GLY A 436 27.92 6.77 -0.01
N CYS A 437 29.20 6.80 0.35
CA CYS A 437 30.18 7.71 -0.20
C CYS A 437 31.06 6.94 -1.21
N ARG A 438 31.86 7.68 -1.99
CA ARG A 438 32.86 7.03 -2.85
C ARG A 438 33.85 6.20 -2.03
N ASP A 439 34.51 5.26 -2.68
CA ASP A 439 35.46 4.32 -2.03
C ASP A 439 36.42 5.03 -1.06
N ARG A 440 36.65 4.43 0.10
CA ARG A 440 37.50 4.93 1.21
C ARG A 440 37.07 6.25 1.84
N LYS A 441 35.88 6.77 1.53
CA LYS A 441 35.39 8.01 2.12
C LYS A 441 34.20 7.73 3.05
N THR A 442 34.16 8.50 4.13
CA THR A 442 33.07 8.51 5.10
C THR A 442 32.57 9.95 5.30
N GLY A 443 31.33 10.09 5.76
CA GLY A 443 30.72 11.38 6.03
C GLY A 443 29.20 11.35 6.02
N LYS A 444 28.55 12.48 5.80
CA LYS A 444 27.08 12.58 5.75
C LYS A 444 26.43 11.70 4.67
N CYS A 445 27.17 11.35 3.61
CA CYS A 445 26.72 10.45 2.56
C CYS A 445 26.71 8.99 2.99
N SER A 446 27.44 8.62 4.04
CA SER A 446 27.57 7.20 4.45
C SER A 446 26.31 6.63 5.05
N SER A 447 25.34 7.43 5.46
CA SER A 447 24.17 6.92 6.15
C SER A 447 22.89 7.65 5.78
N LYS A 448 21.76 6.94 5.92
CA LYS A 448 20.40 7.45 5.74
C LYS A 448 19.52 6.78 6.79
N ILE A 449 18.67 7.56 7.43
CA ILE A 449 17.58 7.04 8.26
C ILE A 449 16.32 7.02 7.41
N ILE A 450 15.69 5.87 7.31
CA ILE A 450 14.41 5.67 6.65
C ILE A 450 13.36 5.26 7.68
N LYS A 451 12.13 5.71 7.45
CA LYS A 451 10.99 5.33 8.30
C LYS A 451 10.12 4.39 7.49
N LYS A 452 9.88 3.22 8.02
CA LYS A 452 8.95 2.23 7.47
C LYS A 452 8.08 1.73 8.61
N GLU A 453 6.76 1.80 8.42
CA GLU A 453 5.81 1.54 9.48
C GLU A 453 6.15 2.40 10.73
N ASN A 454 6.17 1.79 11.90
CA ASN A 454 6.52 2.46 13.16
C ASN A 454 8.01 2.37 13.52
N LYS A 455 8.87 1.89 12.58
CA LYS A 455 10.30 1.67 12.82
C LYS A 455 11.17 2.65 12.05
N LYS A 456 12.25 3.09 12.70
CA LYS A 456 13.35 3.84 12.07
C LYS A 456 14.47 2.87 11.76
N ILE A 457 14.88 2.81 10.51
CA ILE A 457 15.96 1.95 10.02
C ILE A 457 17.15 2.83 9.66
N GLY A 458 18.28 2.62 10.32
CA GLY A 458 19.55 3.22 9.95
C GLY A 458 20.23 2.38 8.88
N MET A 459 20.35 2.94 7.67
CA MET A 459 21.05 2.30 6.55
C MET A 459 22.40 2.96 6.36
N ALA A 460 23.50 2.23 6.53
CA ALA A 460 24.84 2.74 6.26
C ALA A 460 25.46 2.05 5.05
N GLY A 461 26.34 2.76 4.32
CA GLY A 461 27.10 2.26 3.19
C GLY A 461 28.57 2.68 3.26
N PHE A 462 29.47 1.68 3.20
CA PHE A 462 30.92 1.88 3.21
C PHE A 462 31.59 1.10 2.08
N SER A 463 32.77 1.57 1.63
CA SER A 463 33.59 0.87 0.63
C SER A 463 35.07 0.99 0.95
N MET A 464 35.80 -0.12 0.81
CA MET A 464 37.26 -0.19 1.09
C MET A 464 37.99 -1.09 0.09
N VAL A 465 37.72 -0.93 -1.20
CA VAL A 465 38.35 -1.75 -2.25
C VAL A 465 39.79 -1.31 -2.52
N TYR A 466 40.00 -0.01 -2.79
CA TYR A 466 41.31 0.53 -3.15
C TYR A 466 42.11 1.05 -1.95
N GLY A 467 41.76 0.67 -0.74
CA GLY A 467 42.49 1.03 0.47
C GLY A 467 41.66 1.01 1.75
N LYS A 468 42.29 1.46 2.83
CA LYS A 468 41.68 1.39 4.16
C LYS A 468 40.60 2.44 4.36
N LEU A 469 39.56 2.10 5.10
CA LEU A 469 38.59 3.02 5.69
C LEU A 469 39.15 3.67 6.96
N ASP A 470 38.61 4.84 7.30
CA ASP A 470 38.73 5.38 8.65
C ASP A 470 37.80 4.61 9.58
N GLU A 471 38.34 3.63 10.28
CA GLU A 471 37.59 2.72 11.14
C GLU A 471 36.88 3.47 12.28
N LEU A 472 37.52 4.50 12.88
CA LEU A 472 36.91 5.31 13.93
C LEU A 472 35.70 6.11 13.43
N ALA A 473 35.80 6.64 12.19
CA ALA A 473 34.66 7.31 11.57
C ALA A 473 33.52 6.34 11.25
N VAL A 474 33.81 5.11 10.82
CA VAL A 474 32.81 4.05 10.60
C VAL A 474 32.11 3.70 11.92
N GLU A 475 32.87 3.36 12.97
CA GLU A 475 32.34 3.04 14.29
C GLU A 475 31.44 4.16 14.81
N LYS A 476 31.88 5.43 14.68
CA LYS A 476 31.09 6.57 15.11
C LYS A 476 29.75 6.69 14.35
N ILE A 477 29.76 6.57 13.01
CA ILE A 477 28.53 6.66 12.18
C ILE A 477 27.54 5.56 12.56
N VAL A 478 28.03 4.34 12.78
CA VAL A 478 27.20 3.20 13.19
C VAL A 478 26.61 3.41 14.58
N ALA A 479 27.42 3.88 15.55
CA ALA A 479 26.96 4.17 16.90
C ALA A 479 25.92 5.31 16.93
N ASP A 480 26.14 6.38 16.13
CA ASP A 480 25.18 7.48 15.99
C ASP A 480 23.82 6.95 15.43
N LEU A 481 23.84 6.03 14.46
CA LEU A 481 22.62 5.37 13.95
C LEU A 481 21.97 4.51 15.02
N ALA A 482 22.72 3.65 15.71
CA ALA A 482 22.22 2.75 16.74
C ALA A 482 21.54 3.51 17.89
N SER A 483 22.02 4.71 18.21
CA SER A 483 21.43 5.56 19.25
C SER A 483 20.10 6.23 18.84
N THR A 484 19.74 6.25 17.55
CA THR A 484 18.63 7.05 17.01
C THR A 484 17.63 6.25 16.19
N THR A 485 17.91 4.95 15.95
CA THR A 485 17.09 4.05 15.12
C THR A 485 16.79 2.73 15.83
N ASP A 486 15.77 2.04 15.38
CA ASP A 486 15.32 0.76 15.95
C ASP A 486 16.08 -0.43 15.35
N LEU A 487 16.73 -0.24 14.20
CA LEU A 487 17.51 -1.26 13.48
C LEU A 487 18.62 -0.57 12.70
N VAL A 488 19.82 -1.15 12.69
CA VAL A 488 20.95 -0.67 11.88
C VAL A 488 21.41 -1.76 10.92
N VAL A 489 21.33 -1.46 9.62
CA VAL A 489 21.85 -2.31 8.54
C VAL A 489 23.06 -1.62 7.90
N VAL A 490 24.17 -2.32 7.82
CA VAL A 490 25.40 -1.82 7.21
C VAL A 490 25.69 -2.58 5.93
N ASN A 491 25.67 -1.88 4.80
CA ASN A 491 26.21 -2.38 3.52
C ASN A 491 27.68 -2.03 3.44
N ILE A 492 28.51 -3.00 3.04
CA ILE A 492 29.95 -2.76 2.90
C ILE A 492 30.52 -3.45 1.66
N HIS A 493 31.22 -2.70 0.83
CA HIS A 493 31.82 -3.14 -0.42
C HIS A 493 33.33 -3.37 -0.21
N TRP A 494 33.77 -4.63 -0.19
CA TRP A 494 35.09 -5.04 0.30
C TRP A 494 35.53 -6.43 -0.18
N GLY A 495 36.74 -6.84 0.20
CA GLY A 495 37.22 -8.19 0.02
C GLY A 495 38.08 -8.35 -1.21
N VAL A 496 38.19 -9.57 -1.68
CA VAL A 496 38.95 -9.95 -2.88
C VAL A 496 37.99 -10.58 -3.87
N GLU A 497 38.07 -10.15 -5.14
CA GLU A 497 37.26 -10.68 -6.21
C GLU A 497 37.40 -12.19 -6.35
N TYR A 498 36.30 -12.89 -6.57
CA TYR A 498 36.18 -14.32 -6.90
C TYR A 498 36.59 -15.29 -5.78
N GLU A 499 36.78 -14.79 -4.54
CA GLU A 499 37.11 -15.61 -3.37
C GLU A 499 35.86 -15.88 -2.52
N HIS A 500 35.54 -17.18 -2.27
CA HIS A 500 34.38 -17.59 -1.45
C HIS A 500 34.62 -17.48 0.06
N TYR A 501 35.86 -17.42 0.49
CA TYR A 501 36.24 -17.30 1.89
C TYR A 501 36.58 -15.84 2.20
N PHE A 502 35.90 -15.28 3.19
CA PHE A 502 36.22 -13.93 3.66
C PHE A 502 37.57 -13.94 4.39
N ASN A 503 38.29 -12.84 4.31
CA ASN A 503 39.61 -12.70 4.89
C ASN A 503 39.54 -12.04 6.28
N LYS A 504 40.70 -12.07 6.98
CA LYS A 504 40.79 -11.51 8.35
C LYS A 504 40.52 -10.01 8.44
N THR A 505 40.78 -9.24 7.38
CA THR A 505 40.47 -7.81 7.35
C THR A 505 38.98 -7.60 7.32
N GLN A 506 38.25 -8.32 6.45
CA GLN A 506 36.79 -8.28 6.41
C GLN A 506 36.21 -8.64 7.79
N GLN A 507 36.70 -9.73 8.41
CA GLN A 507 36.20 -10.16 9.72
C GLN A 507 36.42 -9.12 10.80
N ASN A 508 37.62 -8.54 10.90
CA ASN A 508 37.94 -7.55 11.93
C ASN A 508 37.05 -6.30 11.79
N ILE A 509 36.81 -5.82 10.57
CA ILE A 509 35.95 -4.66 10.32
C ILE A 509 34.48 -4.99 10.62
N ALA A 510 34.00 -6.18 10.21
CA ALA A 510 32.64 -6.62 10.51
C ALA A 510 32.37 -6.65 12.02
N HIS A 511 33.33 -7.21 12.80
CA HIS A 511 33.19 -7.26 14.25
C HIS A 511 33.11 -5.86 14.87
N LYS A 512 33.94 -4.91 14.42
CA LYS A 512 33.89 -3.51 14.88
C LYS A 512 32.56 -2.83 14.53
N ILE A 513 32.02 -3.10 13.34
CA ILE A 513 30.72 -2.59 12.91
C ILE A 513 29.60 -3.14 13.82
N ILE A 514 29.62 -4.45 14.12
CA ILE A 514 28.66 -5.04 15.06
C ILE A 514 28.87 -4.48 16.47
N ASP A 515 30.12 -4.33 16.94
CA ASP A 515 30.43 -3.78 18.26
C ASP A 515 30.00 -2.32 18.40
N ALA A 516 29.96 -1.56 17.31
CA ALA A 516 29.43 -0.20 17.26
C ALA A 516 27.88 -0.13 17.25
N GLY A 517 27.18 -1.26 17.13
CA GLY A 517 25.73 -1.35 17.25
C GLY A 517 24.97 -1.68 15.97
N ALA A 518 25.64 -2.20 14.94
CA ALA A 518 24.95 -2.74 13.77
C ALA A 518 24.22 -4.06 14.09
N ASP A 519 23.03 -4.23 13.51
CA ASP A 519 22.24 -5.45 13.65
C ASP A 519 22.48 -6.45 12.53
N ILE A 520 22.77 -5.96 11.33
CA ILE A 520 23.01 -6.77 10.13
C ILE A 520 24.14 -6.14 9.33
N VAL A 521 25.09 -6.97 8.87
CA VAL A 521 26.13 -6.55 7.93
C VAL A 521 25.96 -7.31 6.62
N ILE A 522 25.90 -6.56 5.50
CA ILE A 522 25.74 -7.09 4.15
C ILE A 522 26.90 -6.64 3.28
N GLY A 523 27.71 -7.61 2.84
CA GLY A 523 28.89 -7.40 2.04
C GLY A 523 28.63 -7.53 0.54
N HIS A 524 29.49 -6.83 -0.23
CA HIS A 524 29.48 -6.70 -1.69
C HIS A 524 30.92 -6.69 -2.21
N HIS A 525 31.13 -6.74 -3.52
CA HIS A 525 32.40 -6.66 -4.25
C HIS A 525 33.02 -7.99 -4.68
N PRO A 526 33.07 -9.07 -3.91
CA PRO A 526 33.76 -10.29 -4.41
C PRO A 526 33.16 -10.88 -5.68
N HIS A 527 31.97 -10.41 -6.11
CA HIS A 527 31.21 -10.92 -7.27
C HIS A 527 30.88 -12.41 -7.20
N VAL A 528 31.18 -13.05 -6.09
CA VAL A 528 30.77 -14.39 -5.71
C VAL A 528 30.25 -14.37 -4.28
N VAL A 529 29.36 -15.31 -3.96
CA VAL A 529 28.81 -15.41 -2.60
C VAL A 529 29.91 -15.90 -1.65
N GLN A 530 30.08 -15.19 -0.55
CA GLN A 530 30.96 -15.59 0.55
C GLN A 530 30.19 -16.19 1.72
N GLY A 531 30.92 -16.85 2.64
CA GLY A 531 30.35 -17.44 3.84
C GLY A 531 29.63 -16.44 4.76
N ILE A 532 28.86 -16.99 5.68
CA ILE A 532 28.10 -16.26 6.72
C ILE A 532 28.84 -16.43 8.05
N GLU A 533 28.81 -15.41 8.91
CA GLU A 533 29.25 -15.50 10.30
C GLU A 533 28.14 -15.05 11.25
N VAL A 534 28.05 -15.67 12.42
CA VAL A 534 27.26 -15.19 13.56
C VAL A 534 28.22 -14.64 14.61
N TYR A 535 28.15 -13.33 14.86
CA TYR A 535 28.94 -12.66 15.88
C TYR A 535 28.05 -11.89 16.82
N LYS A 536 28.17 -12.17 18.14
CA LYS A 536 27.30 -11.56 19.17
C LYS A 536 25.80 -11.63 18.86
N ASN A 537 25.35 -12.78 18.36
CA ASN A 537 23.97 -13.02 17.95
C ASN A 537 23.47 -12.11 16.82
N LYS A 538 24.39 -11.62 15.97
CA LYS A 538 24.10 -10.81 14.77
C LYS A 538 24.68 -11.49 13.53
N LEU A 539 24.02 -11.32 12.38
CA LEU A 539 24.43 -11.93 11.12
C LEU A 539 25.33 -11.01 10.31
N ILE A 540 26.39 -11.61 9.79
CA ILE A 540 27.33 -11.02 8.84
C ILE A 540 27.28 -11.86 7.56
N PHE A 541 26.77 -11.30 6.49
CA PHE A 541 26.83 -11.84 5.14
C PHE A 541 28.01 -11.19 4.42
N TYR A 542 29.12 -11.90 4.26
CA TYR A 542 30.36 -11.30 3.76
C TYR A 542 30.32 -10.89 2.29
N SER A 543 29.55 -11.60 1.46
CA SER A 543 29.18 -11.16 0.10
C SER A 543 27.92 -11.88 -0.36
N LEU A 544 27.00 -11.15 -1.00
CA LEU A 544 25.84 -11.71 -1.66
C LEU A 544 26.10 -12.10 -3.12
N GLY A 545 27.32 -11.86 -3.63
CA GLY A 545 27.66 -12.09 -5.04
C GLY A 545 26.93 -11.15 -6.00
N ASN A 546 26.92 -11.50 -7.26
CA ASN A 546 26.19 -10.74 -8.28
C ASN A 546 24.69 -10.98 -8.20
N PHE A 547 23.93 -9.90 -8.32
CA PHE A 547 22.51 -9.98 -8.61
C PHE A 547 22.25 -9.83 -10.12
N VAL A 548 22.67 -8.70 -10.70
CA VAL A 548 22.62 -8.45 -12.15
C VAL A 548 23.99 -7.96 -12.60
N PHE A 549 24.69 -8.77 -13.35
CA PHE A 549 26.02 -8.43 -13.87
C PHE A 549 26.30 -9.18 -15.17
N ASP A 550 27.32 -8.78 -15.90
CA ASP A 550 27.74 -9.42 -17.16
C ASP A 550 29.03 -10.24 -17.04
N GLN A 551 29.37 -10.69 -15.83
CA GLN A 551 30.50 -11.58 -15.58
C GLN A 551 30.13 -13.04 -15.88
N TYR A 552 30.00 -13.38 -17.17
CA TYR A 552 29.55 -14.71 -17.62
C TYR A 552 30.64 -15.79 -17.66
N PHE A 553 31.87 -15.46 -17.25
CA PHE A 553 33.03 -16.30 -17.42
C PHE A 553 33.12 -17.48 -16.44
N SER A 554 32.36 -17.47 -15.36
CA SER A 554 32.30 -18.60 -14.41
C SER A 554 30.86 -18.84 -13.91
N THR A 555 30.60 -20.05 -13.41
CA THR A 555 29.36 -20.38 -12.74
C THR A 555 29.21 -19.60 -11.44
N ASP A 556 30.30 -19.45 -10.69
CA ASP A 556 30.26 -18.81 -9.36
C ASP A 556 29.91 -17.31 -9.44
N THR A 557 30.35 -16.60 -10.52
CA THR A 557 29.96 -15.20 -10.76
C THR A 557 28.53 -15.05 -11.31
N GLN A 558 27.89 -16.13 -11.74
CA GLN A 558 26.50 -16.20 -12.16
C GLN A 558 25.58 -16.75 -11.05
N GLU A 559 26.14 -17.16 -9.91
CA GLU A 559 25.41 -17.53 -8.69
C GLU A 559 25.37 -16.34 -7.72
N GLY A 560 24.21 -16.04 -7.15
CA GLY A 560 23.99 -14.96 -6.19
C GLY A 560 23.11 -15.41 -5.04
N LEU A 561 22.98 -14.55 -4.05
CA LEU A 561 22.12 -14.75 -2.88
C LEU A 561 21.24 -13.54 -2.64
N ALA A 562 19.92 -13.73 -2.55
CA ALA A 562 19.04 -12.76 -1.95
C ALA A 562 18.68 -13.16 -0.53
N ILE A 563 18.49 -12.17 0.35
CA ILE A 563 18.18 -12.37 1.76
C ILE A 563 16.89 -11.61 2.09
N SER A 564 15.88 -12.34 2.53
CA SER A 564 14.71 -11.71 3.13
C SER A 564 14.86 -11.70 4.66
N VAL A 565 14.57 -10.57 5.25
CA VAL A 565 14.61 -10.36 6.70
C VAL A 565 13.22 -9.94 7.16
N SER A 566 12.69 -10.67 8.14
CA SER A 566 11.47 -10.30 8.85
C SER A 566 11.81 -9.93 10.29
N ILE A 567 11.51 -8.70 10.68
CA ILE A 567 11.79 -8.16 12.01
C ILE A 567 10.52 -8.14 12.86
N ASP A 568 10.46 -9.04 13.84
CA ASP A 568 9.47 -9.10 14.91
C ASP A 568 10.17 -9.44 16.23
N ASP A 569 9.52 -10.14 17.15
CA ASP A 569 10.13 -10.62 18.41
C ASP A 569 11.24 -11.67 18.16
N SER A 570 11.27 -12.31 16.98
CA SER A 570 12.30 -13.24 16.52
C SER A 570 12.72 -12.88 15.11
N ASN A 571 13.97 -12.43 14.91
CA ASN A 571 14.49 -12.10 13.60
C ASN A 571 14.61 -13.36 12.72
N ASN A 572 13.82 -13.44 11.67
CA ASN A 572 13.84 -14.53 10.71
C ASN A 572 14.53 -14.09 9.41
N PHE A 573 15.49 -14.88 8.96
CA PHE A 573 16.22 -14.65 7.71
C PHE A 573 15.98 -15.81 6.75
N TYR A 574 15.55 -15.51 5.53
CA TYR A 574 15.33 -16.50 4.48
C TYR A 574 16.35 -16.31 3.37
N LEU A 575 17.02 -17.39 2.99
CA LEU A 575 18.07 -17.43 1.99
C LEU A 575 17.49 -17.89 0.64
N PHE A 576 17.61 -17.06 -0.37
CA PHE A 576 17.15 -17.35 -1.73
C PHE A 576 18.34 -17.42 -2.69
N PRO A 577 18.88 -18.62 -2.95
CA PRO A 577 19.91 -18.79 -3.97
C PRO A 577 19.40 -18.42 -5.36
N LEU A 578 20.13 -17.55 -6.01
CA LEU A 578 19.86 -17.01 -7.33
C LEU A 578 20.86 -17.54 -8.35
N LYS A 579 20.41 -17.62 -9.59
CA LYS A 579 21.29 -17.82 -10.75
C LYS A 579 20.94 -16.82 -11.84
N SER A 580 21.96 -16.40 -12.57
CA SER A 580 21.84 -15.50 -13.72
C SER A 580 22.29 -16.20 -14.98
N LYS A 581 21.53 -16.07 -16.04
CA LYS A 581 21.89 -16.52 -17.37
C LYS A 581 21.77 -15.36 -18.35
N LEU A 582 22.90 -14.89 -18.89
CA LEU A 582 22.94 -13.70 -19.75
C LEU A 582 22.23 -12.50 -19.09
N SER A 583 22.49 -12.29 -17.81
CA SER A 583 21.90 -11.26 -16.91
C SER A 583 20.40 -11.44 -16.56
N GLN A 584 19.71 -12.43 -17.09
CA GLN A 584 18.36 -12.78 -16.64
C GLN A 584 18.44 -13.59 -15.34
N VAL A 585 17.83 -13.09 -14.29
CA VAL A 585 17.91 -13.66 -12.93
C VAL A 585 16.71 -14.55 -12.64
N SER A 586 16.97 -15.71 -12.04
CA SER A 586 15.93 -16.64 -11.57
C SER A 586 16.31 -17.30 -10.25
N LEU A 587 15.34 -17.88 -9.55
CA LEU A 587 15.64 -18.78 -8.42
C LEU A 587 16.30 -20.05 -8.92
N MET A 588 17.22 -20.58 -8.13
CA MET A 588 17.74 -21.94 -8.34
C MET A 588 16.61 -22.95 -8.09
N ASN A 589 16.55 -24.00 -8.93
CA ASN A 589 15.66 -25.13 -8.65
C ASN A 589 16.11 -25.88 -7.38
N GLU A 590 15.28 -26.74 -6.80
CA GLU A 590 15.57 -27.40 -5.51
C GLU A 590 16.89 -28.17 -5.48
N LYS A 591 17.32 -28.80 -6.58
CA LYS A 591 18.60 -29.50 -6.65
C LYS A 591 19.79 -28.53 -6.64
N GLU A 592 19.69 -27.45 -7.41
CA GLU A 592 20.70 -26.37 -7.46
C GLU A 592 20.78 -25.67 -6.11
N LYS A 593 19.64 -25.29 -5.54
CA LYS A 593 19.50 -24.66 -4.23
C LYS A 593 20.15 -25.50 -3.11
N ASN A 594 19.84 -26.78 -3.04
CA ASN A 594 20.40 -27.65 -2.00
C ASN A 594 21.93 -27.76 -2.13
N LYS A 595 22.45 -27.84 -3.36
CA LYS A 595 23.90 -27.87 -3.62
C LYS A 595 24.54 -26.54 -3.23
N PHE A 596 23.93 -25.42 -3.58
CA PHE A 596 24.42 -24.08 -3.26
C PHE A 596 24.43 -23.84 -1.74
N LEU A 597 23.32 -24.13 -1.04
CA LEU A 597 23.22 -23.96 0.42
C LEU A 597 24.19 -24.88 1.18
N GLN A 598 24.53 -26.06 0.64
CA GLN A 598 25.59 -26.89 1.20
C GLN A 598 26.96 -26.20 1.07
N LYS A 599 27.33 -25.70 -0.13
CA LYS A 599 28.54 -24.89 -0.34
C LYS A 599 28.62 -23.69 0.61
N LEU A 600 27.52 -22.91 0.69
CA LEU A 600 27.41 -21.75 1.57
C LEU A 600 27.64 -22.12 3.04
N SER A 601 27.05 -23.22 3.49
CA SER A 601 27.28 -23.78 4.82
C SER A 601 28.77 -24.11 5.06
N ASP A 602 29.45 -24.65 4.05
CA ASP A 602 30.87 -25.04 4.15
C ASP A 602 31.79 -23.80 4.15
N TRP A 603 31.48 -22.75 3.44
CA TRP A 603 32.20 -21.47 3.45
C TRP A 603 32.00 -20.65 4.72
N SER A 604 30.96 -20.95 5.53
CA SER A 604 30.53 -20.15 6.66
C SER A 604 31.30 -20.47 7.96
N ALA A 605 31.62 -19.41 8.72
CA ALA A 605 32.25 -19.52 10.04
C ALA A 605 31.16 -19.54 11.15
N VAL A 606 30.49 -20.67 11.26
CA VAL A 606 29.37 -20.86 12.18
C VAL A 606 29.38 -22.25 12.80
N ASP A 607 28.67 -22.47 13.90
CA ASP A 607 28.50 -23.78 14.51
C ASP A 607 27.60 -24.72 13.67
N GLU A 608 27.54 -26.00 14.07
CA GLU A 608 26.77 -26.99 13.32
C GLU A 608 25.25 -26.77 13.36
N GLN A 609 24.74 -26.10 14.39
CA GLN A 609 23.33 -25.75 14.47
C GLN A 609 22.96 -24.73 13.39
N ILE A 610 23.74 -23.66 13.27
CA ILE A 610 23.57 -22.62 12.23
C ILE A 610 23.86 -23.21 10.84
N ARG A 611 24.87 -24.09 10.68
CA ARG A 611 25.10 -24.80 9.41
C ARG A 611 23.87 -25.56 8.93
N LYS A 612 23.17 -26.26 9.85
CA LYS A 612 21.91 -26.96 9.54
C LYS A 612 20.80 -25.99 9.11
N GLN A 613 20.74 -24.80 9.70
CA GLN A 613 19.77 -23.76 9.33
C GLN A 613 20.11 -23.20 7.93
N ILE A 614 21.38 -22.91 7.63
CA ILE A 614 21.83 -22.47 6.29
C ILE A 614 21.40 -23.49 5.23
N ARG A 615 21.65 -24.79 5.47
CA ARG A 615 21.25 -25.87 4.54
C ARG A 615 19.73 -25.94 4.31
N LYS A 616 18.91 -25.50 5.28
CA LYS A 616 17.45 -25.38 5.15
C LYS A 616 17.01 -24.10 4.46
N GLY A 617 17.89 -23.13 4.27
CA GLY A 617 17.58 -21.83 3.69
C GLY A 617 16.85 -20.88 4.65
N LYS A 618 16.90 -21.13 5.98
CA LYS A 618 16.29 -20.28 7.01
C LYS A 618 17.19 -20.20 8.23
N LEU A 619 17.41 -18.97 8.72
CA LEU A 619 18.16 -18.67 9.94
C LEU A 619 17.23 -18.01 10.95
N GLU A 620 17.28 -18.45 12.19
CA GLU A 620 16.57 -17.92 13.35
C GLU A 620 17.58 -17.62 14.45
N LEU A 621 17.66 -16.35 14.89
CA LEU A 621 18.59 -15.89 15.93
C LEU A 621 17.85 -15.21 17.08
#